data_ad6bae253efde8af6bd6e72592a3aa9f
#
_entry.id   ad6bae253efde8af6bd6e72592a3aa9f
#
_cell.length_a   1.000
_cell.length_b   1.000
_cell.length_c   1.000
_cell.angle_alpha   90.00
_cell.angle_beta   90.00
_cell.angle_gamma   90.00
#
_symmetry.space_group_name_H-M   'P 1'
#
loop_
_entity.id
_entity.type
_entity.pdbx_description
1 polymer ?
#
loop_
_entity_poly.entity_id
_entity_poly.type
_entity_poly.pdbx_seq_one_letter_code
_entity_poly.pdbx_strand_id
1 'polypeptide(L)'
;KFDSLFVTRLYHAALSEKGKAVDAAELVASCYSIAQDDEAGQLWCEENGYPGYTSYASLTDLGWRFPIFADLIEVLNGHVATFAEDLEFDLDGRELKLEDLWINILPEGGMHASHIHPHSVISGTTYVAMPDGASALKLEDPRSARMMAAPVRRKEARRELQPFIYMKPNVGDVLLWESWLRHEVPMNMAEDDRISVSFNYGWG
;
A
#
# COMPACT_ATOMS: atom_id res chain seq x y z
N LYS A 1 -9.26 34.84 6.67
CA LYS A 1 -9.65 33.48 7.08
C LYS A 1 -9.52 32.56 5.90
N PHE A 2 -9.02 31.32 6.11
CA PHE A 2 -8.86 30.32 5.08
C PHE A 2 -9.47 29.02 5.60
N ASP A 3 -10.20 28.32 4.75
CA ASP A 3 -10.80 27.04 5.05
C ASP A 3 -10.16 25.95 4.14
N SER A 4 -9.96 24.75 4.66
CA SER A 4 -9.52 23.58 3.89
C SER A 4 -10.75 22.80 3.45
N LEU A 5 -10.92 22.64 2.14
CA LEU A 5 -12.04 21.93 1.54
C LEU A 5 -11.52 20.74 0.73
N PHE A 6 -12.29 19.64 0.73
CA PHE A 6 -11.99 18.43 -0.07
C PHE A 6 -10.61 17.86 0.26
N VAL A 7 -10.35 17.65 1.55
CA VAL A 7 -9.09 17.07 2.02
C VAL A 7 -9.01 15.59 1.66
N THR A 8 -7.84 15.16 1.15
CA THR A 8 -7.53 13.73 0.99
C THR A 8 -6.98 13.22 2.31
N ARG A 9 -7.57 12.16 2.84
CA ARG A 9 -7.14 11.52 4.08
C ARG A 9 -6.12 10.43 3.78
N LEU A 10 -5.12 10.29 4.63
CA LEU A 10 -4.15 9.21 4.62
C LEU A 10 -4.00 8.71 6.06
N TYR A 11 -4.26 7.42 6.26
CA TYR A 11 -4.01 6.76 7.54
C TYR A 11 -2.56 6.28 7.61
N HIS A 12 -1.92 6.48 8.76
CA HIS A 12 -0.57 5.99 9.04
C HIS A 12 -0.48 5.59 10.51
N ALA A 13 -0.16 4.33 10.75
CA ALA A 13 -0.01 3.78 12.10
C ALA A 13 1.04 2.66 12.10
N ALA A 14 1.52 2.27 13.27
CA ALA A 14 2.26 1.03 13.41
C ALA A 14 1.30 -0.16 13.38
N LEU A 15 1.65 -1.22 12.65
CA LEU A 15 0.85 -2.44 12.55
C LEU A 15 0.48 -3.00 13.94
N SER A 16 1.40 -2.90 14.90
CA SER A 16 1.22 -3.35 16.29
C SER A 16 0.21 -2.57 17.13
N GLU A 17 -0.34 -1.46 16.62
CA GLU A 17 -1.36 -0.69 17.34
C GLU A 17 -2.73 -1.38 17.36
N LYS A 18 -2.92 -2.40 16.54
CA LYS A 18 -4.17 -3.18 16.47
C LYS A 18 -3.89 -4.68 16.60
N GLY A 19 -4.66 -5.34 17.45
CA GLY A 19 -4.69 -6.78 17.53
C GLY A 19 -3.42 -7.45 18.03
N LYS A 20 -3.16 -8.66 17.55
CA LYS A 20 -2.03 -9.52 17.89
C LYS A 20 -0.76 -9.05 17.19
N ALA A 21 0.38 -9.21 17.86
CA ALA A 21 1.66 -8.96 17.20
C ALA A 21 1.91 -9.97 16.07
N VAL A 22 2.23 -9.46 14.87
CA VAL A 22 2.67 -10.26 13.73
C VAL A 22 4.19 -10.43 13.82
N ASP A 23 4.68 -11.66 13.70
CA ASP A 23 6.12 -11.92 13.72
C ASP A 23 6.78 -11.40 12.43
N ALA A 24 7.56 -10.34 12.57
CA ALA A 24 8.20 -9.67 11.43
C ALA A 24 9.22 -10.58 10.73
N ALA A 25 9.97 -11.42 11.47
CA ALA A 25 10.95 -12.30 10.87
C ALA A 25 10.28 -13.44 10.10
N GLU A 26 9.22 -14.02 10.64
CA GLU A 26 8.41 -15.03 9.97
C GLU A 26 7.75 -14.45 8.72
N LEU A 27 7.24 -13.21 8.79
CA LEU A 27 6.61 -12.56 7.64
C LEU A 27 7.60 -12.32 6.49
N VAL A 28 8.84 -11.86 6.79
CA VAL A 28 9.92 -11.72 5.79
C VAL A 28 10.24 -13.08 5.16
N ALA A 29 10.47 -14.10 5.99
CA ALA A 29 10.81 -15.45 5.50
C ALA A 29 9.71 -16.04 4.62
N SER A 30 8.44 -15.83 5.02
CA SER A 30 7.27 -16.29 4.25
C SER A 30 7.17 -15.57 2.90
N CYS A 31 7.41 -14.25 2.84
CA CYS A 31 7.41 -13.50 1.58
C CYS A 31 8.43 -14.06 0.59
N TYR A 32 9.66 -14.34 1.04
CA TYR A 32 10.69 -14.91 0.18
C TYR A 32 10.40 -16.36 -0.24
N SER A 33 9.96 -17.21 0.69
CA SER A 33 9.61 -18.60 0.38
C SER A 33 8.49 -18.67 -0.66
N ILE A 34 7.44 -17.88 -0.47
CA ILE A 34 6.31 -17.82 -1.40
C ILE A 34 6.78 -17.33 -2.78
N ALA A 35 7.57 -16.27 -2.84
CA ALA A 35 8.09 -15.76 -4.10
C ALA A 35 8.97 -16.77 -4.84
N GLN A 36 9.71 -17.62 -4.10
CA GLN A 36 10.53 -18.68 -4.69
C GLN A 36 9.69 -19.82 -5.26
N ASP A 37 8.57 -20.15 -4.63
CA ASP A 37 7.73 -21.32 -5.00
C ASP A 37 6.59 -20.92 -5.97
N ASP A 38 6.31 -19.63 -6.17
CA ASP A 38 5.24 -19.13 -7.05
C ASP A 38 5.71 -18.96 -8.50
N GLU A 39 5.87 -20.10 -9.19
CA GLU A 39 6.24 -20.13 -10.62
C GLU A 39 5.29 -19.30 -11.49
N ALA A 40 3.99 -19.31 -11.19
CA ALA A 40 2.99 -18.55 -11.95
C ALA A 40 3.15 -17.03 -11.80
N GLY A 41 3.44 -16.56 -10.58
CA GLY A 41 3.72 -15.15 -10.31
C GLY A 41 5.03 -14.68 -10.94
N GLN A 42 6.08 -15.51 -10.90
CA GLN A 42 7.35 -15.22 -11.54
C GLN A 42 7.17 -15.08 -13.07
N LEU A 43 6.48 -16.04 -13.68
CA LEU A 43 6.19 -16.02 -15.12
C LEU A 43 5.38 -14.78 -15.50
N TRP A 44 4.35 -14.45 -14.73
CA TRP A 44 3.56 -13.25 -14.97
C TRP A 44 4.42 -11.97 -14.91
N CYS A 45 5.32 -11.86 -13.93
CA CYS A 45 6.23 -10.73 -13.81
C CYS A 45 7.15 -10.61 -15.03
N GLU A 46 7.70 -11.73 -15.52
CA GLU A 46 8.55 -11.76 -16.71
C GLU A 46 7.78 -11.33 -17.96
N GLU A 47 6.62 -11.94 -18.23
CA GLU A 47 5.79 -11.65 -19.40
C GLU A 47 5.26 -10.22 -19.46
N ASN A 48 5.03 -9.59 -18.28
CA ASN A 48 4.53 -8.22 -18.18
C ASN A 48 5.63 -7.18 -17.93
N GLY A 49 6.90 -7.59 -17.89
CA GLY A 49 8.03 -6.69 -17.64
C GLY A 49 7.97 -6.01 -16.27
N TYR A 50 7.41 -6.71 -15.26
CA TYR A 50 7.36 -6.17 -13.90
C TYR A 50 8.75 -6.29 -13.26
N PRO A 51 9.36 -5.16 -12.82
CA PRO A 51 10.75 -5.16 -12.36
C PRO A 51 10.88 -5.58 -10.89
N GLY A 52 10.56 -6.82 -10.59
CA GLY A 52 10.54 -7.40 -9.25
C GLY A 52 9.62 -8.62 -9.22
N TYR A 53 9.12 -8.97 -8.03
CA TYR A 53 8.11 -10.00 -7.84
C TYR A 53 6.83 -9.39 -7.27
N THR A 54 5.69 -9.85 -7.77
CA THR A 54 4.37 -9.61 -7.16
C THR A 54 3.52 -10.87 -7.26
N SER A 55 2.84 -11.23 -6.17
CA SER A 55 1.89 -12.35 -6.17
C SER A 55 0.47 -11.94 -6.61
N TYR A 56 0.28 -10.68 -7.03
CA TYR A 56 -1.05 -10.12 -7.34
C TYR A 56 -1.83 -10.92 -8.37
N ALA A 57 -1.16 -11.46 -9.39
CA ALA A 57 -1.81 -12.19 -10.48
C ALA A 57 -1.89 -13.71 -10.26
N SER A 58 -1.27 -14.25 -9.20
CA SER A 58 -1.09 -15.68 -9.00
C SER A 58 -1.72 -16.23 -7.72
N LEU A 59 -1.65 -15.47 -6.61
CA LEU A 59 -2.08 -15.95 -5.31
C LEU A 59 -3.13 -15.02 -4.70
N THR A 60 -4.37 -15.50 -4.61
CA THR A 60 -5.50 -14.75 -4.05
C THR A 60 -5.90 -15.23 -2.64
N ASP A 61 -5.23 -16.25 -2.12
CA ASP A 61 -5.65 -16.99 -0.92
C ASP A 61 -4.55 -17.11 0.15
N LEU A 62 -3.61 -16.14 0.20
CA LEU A 62 -2.48 -16.14 1.14
C LEU A 62 -2.93 -16.32 2.60
N GLY A 63 -3.99 -15.65 3.02
CA GLY A 63 -4.52 -15.75 4.39
C GLY A 63 -5.11 -17.13 4.73
N TRP A 64 -5.56 -17.88 3.72
CA TRP A 64 -6.03 -19.25 3.92
C TRP A 64 -4.88 -20.27 3.95
N ARG A 65 -3.84 -20.06 3.13
CA ARG A 65 -2.71 -20.98 3.01
C ARG A 65 -1.69 -20.85 4.12
N PHE A 66 -1.47 -19.62 4.61
CA PHE A 66 -0.37 -19.32 5.51
C PHE A 66 -0.87 -18.62 6.78
N PRO A 67 -0.71 -19.23 7.98
CA PRO A 67 -1.19 -18.66 9.23
C PRO A 67 -0.69 -17.24 9.52
N ILE A 68 0.55 -16.90 9.15
CA ILE A 68 1.11 -15.56 9.34
C ILE A 68 0.33 -14.48 8.58
N PHE A 69 -0.18 -14.79 7.38
CA PHE A 69 -1.03 -13.87 6.63
C PHE A 69 -2.46 -13.81 7.19
N ALA A 70 -2.97 -14.89 7.79
CA ALA A 70 -4.24 -14.83 8.53
C ALA A 70 -4.14 -13.91 9.75
N ASP A 71 -3.07 -14.03 10.53
CA ASP A 71 -2.78 -13.13 11.66
C ASP A 71 -2.63 -11.67 11.17
N LEU A 72 -1.94 -11.44 10.05
CA LEU A 72 -1.80 -10.11 9.45
C LEU A 72 -3.16 -9.53 9.05
N ILE A 73 -4.02 -10.29 8.38
CA ILE A 73 -5.36 -9.86 7.96
C ILE A 73 -6.21 -9.45 9.16
N GLU A 74 -6.17 -10.21 10.27
CA GLU A 74 -6.89 -9.86 11.50
C GLU A 74 -6.49 -8.46 12.01
N VAL A 75 -5.19 -8.17 12.01
CA VAL A 75 -4.66 -6.85 12.41
C VAL A 75 -5.07 -5.76 11.43
N LEU A 76 -4.97 -6.02 10.12
CA LEU A 76 -5.34 -5.07 9.07
C LEU A 76 -6.82 -4.70 9.13
N ASN A 77 -7.72 -5.65 9.43
CA ASN A 77 -9.15 -5.39 9.61
C ASN A 77 -9.40 -4.30 10.67
N GLY A 78 -8.64 -4.32 11.77
CA GLY A 78 -8.72 -3.30 12.82
C GLY A 78 -8.27 -1.90 12.37
N HIS A 79 -7.22 -1.82 11.55
CA HIS A 79 -6.75 -0.56 10.97
C HIS A 79 -7.75 0.00 9.95
N VAL A 80 -8.28 -0.86 9.08
CA VAL A 80 -9.26 -0.47 8.05
C VAL A 80 -10.57 0.03 8.69
N ALA A 81 -11.07 -0.66 9.73
CA ALA A 81 -12.24 -0.20 10.47
C ALA A 81 -12.02 1.20 11.08
N THR A 82 -10.85 1.44 11.66
CA THR A 82 -10.51 2.77 12.21
C THR A 82 -10.44 3.85 11.13
N PHE A 83 -9.91 3.54 9.95
CA PHE A 83 -9.84 4.50 8.85
C PHE A 83 -11.21 4.76 8.22
N ALA A 84 -12.05 3.72 8.08
CA ALA A 84 -13.43 3.86 7.59
C ALA A 84 -14.28 4.75 8.53
N GLU A 85 -14.07 4.65 9.84
CA GLU A 85 -14.69 5.53 10.84
C GLU A 85 -14.22 7.00 10.68
N ASP A 86 -12.91 7.24 10.49
CA ASP A 86 -12.35 8.59 10.24
C ASP A 86 -12.86 9.21 8.92
N LEU A 87 -13.15 8.36 7.92
CA LEU A 87 -13.75 8.79 6.65
C LEU A 87 -15.27 9.03 6.74
N GLU A 88 -15.87 8.73 7.88
CA GLU A 88 -17.33 8.87 8.14
C GLU A 88 -18.19 8.13 7.11
N PHE A 89 -17.75 6.94 6.66
CA PHE A 89 -18.51 6.13 5.72
C PHE A 89 -19.80 5.62 6.35
N ASP A 90 -20.94 5.84 5.69
CA ASP A 90 -22.19 5.17 6.02
C ASP A 90 -22.20 3.78 5.36
N LEU A 91 -21.83 2.78 6.12
CA LEU A 91 -21.77 1.38 5.67
C LEU A 91 -23.07 0.61 5.90
N ASP A 92 -24.14 1.27 6.35
CA ASP A 92 -25.46 0.65 6.62
C ASP A 92 -25.35 -0.60 7.51
N GLY A 93 -24.51 -0.52 8.56
CA GLY A 93 -24.25 -1.61 9.51
C GLY A 93 -23.43 -2.77 8.97
N ARG A 94 -22.88 -2.65 7.76
CA ARG A 94 -21.93 -3.62 7.16
C ARG A 94 -20.49 -3.24 7.46
N GLU A 95 -19.58 -4.12 7.12
CA GLU A 95 -18.12 -3.89 7.23
C GLU A 95 -17.49 -3.94 5.86
N LEU A 96 -16.37 -3.24 5.69
CA LEU A 96 -15.50 -3.43 4.55
C LEU A 96 -14.80 -4.79 4.68
N LYS A 97 -14.70 -5.53 3.57
CA LYS A 97 -14.09 -6.86 3.53
C LYS A 97 -12.84 -6.85 2.67
N LEU A 98 -11.85 -7.62 3.11
CA LEU A 98 -10.67 -7.86 2.31
C LEU A 98 -11.07 -8.54 1.00
N GLU A 99 -10.67 -7.95 -0.12
CA GLU A 99 -10.85 -8.49 -1.48
C GLU A 99 -9.57 -9.14 -1.98
N ASP A 100 -8.46 -8.41 -1.86
CA ASP A 100 -7.16 -8.84 -2.34
C ASP A 100 -6.08 -8.58 -1.29
N LEU A 101 -5.10 -9.49 -1.21
CA LEU A 101 -3.87 -9.31 -0.45
C LEU A 101 -2.73 -9.97 -1.22
N TRP A 102 -1.64 -9.21 -1.45
CA TRP A 102 -0.50 -9.69 -2.23
C TRP A 102 0.84 -9.17 -1.73
N ILE A 103 1.89 -9.93 -2.03
CA ILE A 103 3.28 -9.61 -1.73
C ILE A 103 3.88 -8.82 -2.89
N ASN A 104 4.74 -7.83 -2.59
CA ASN A 104 5.62 -7.18 -3.56
C ASN A 104 7.05 -7.22 -3.03
N ILE A 105 8.00 -7.70 -3.85
CA ILE A 105 9.43 -7.66 -3.59
C ILE A 105 10.06 -6.87 -4.72
N LEU A 106 10.63 -5.72 -4.38
CA LEU A 106 11.29 -4.81 -5.33
C LEU A 106 12.79 -4.78 -5.05
N PRO A 107 13.60 -5.44 -5.88
CA PRO A 107 15.06 -5.38 -5.79
C PRO A 107 15.58 -4.00 -6.19
N GLU A 108 16.90 -3.81 -6.20
CA GLU A 108 17.51 -2.63 -6.80
C GLU A 108 17.00 -2.41 -8.23
N GLY A 109 16.58 -1.18 -8.53
CA GLY A 109 15.95 -0.84 -9.81
C GLY A 109 14.47 -1.22 -9.92
N GLY A 110 13.92 -2.00 -8.99
CA GLY A 110 12.51 -2.36 -8.94
C GLY A 110 11.61 -1.16 -8.68
N MET A 111 10.43 -1.14 -9.30
CA MET A 111 9.45 -0.05 -9.16
C MET A 111 8.03 -0.56 -9.34
N HIS A 112 7.06 0.24 -8.93
CA HIS A 112 5.65 -0.01 -9.25
C HIS A 112 5.04 1.24 -9.89
N ALA A 113 4.56 1.10 -11.13
CA ALA A 113 4.07 2.22 -11.93
C ALA A 113 2.85 2.91 -11.29
N SER A 114 2.63 4.17 -11.67
CA SER A 114 1.51 4.98 -11.17
C SER A 114 0.16 4.39 -11.56
N HIS A 115 -0.71 4.10 -10.57
CA HIS A 115 -2.00 3.44 -10.75
C HIS A 115 -3.02 3.82 -9.68
N ILE A 116 -4.23 3.30 -9.80
CA ILE A 116 -5.34 3.34 -8.83
C ILE A 116 -5.97 1.94 -8.74
N HIS A 117 -6.83 1.72 -7.76
CA HIS A 117 -7.60 0.48 -7.60
C HIS A 117 -9.11 0.76 -7.80
N PRO A 118 -9.61 0.76 -9.04
CA PRO A 118 -10.91 1.35 -9.40
C PRO A 118 -12.15 0.64 -8.84
N HIS A 119 -12.02 -0.59 -8.37
CA HIS A 119 -13.15 -1.39 -7.85
C HIS A 119 -13.15 -1.55 -6.33
N SER A 120 -12.12 -1.07 -5.65
CA SER A 120 -11.99 -1.17 -4.21
C SER A 120 -12.33 0.16 -3.52
N VAL A 121 -12.59 0.12 -2.21
CA VAL A 121 -12.95 1.30 -1.40
C VAL A 121 -11.72 1.83 -0.66
N ILE A 122 -11.02 0.98 0.08
CA ILE A 122 -9.79 1.30 0.78
C ILE A 122 -8.67 0.40 0.26
N SER A 123 -7.57 1.01 -0.12
CA SER A 123 -6.32 0.32 -0.43
C SER A 123 -5.27 0.63 0.63
N GLY A 124 -4.36 -0.30 0.82
CA GLY A 124 -3.30 -0.11 1.79
C GLY A 124 -2.08 -0.97 1.52
N THR A 125 -1.06 -0.68 2.30
CA THR A 125 0.17 -1.47 2.28
C THR A 125 0.81 -1.46 3.67
N THR A 126 1.40 -2.59 4.07
CA THR A 126 2.29 -2.70 5.21
C THR A 126 3.70 -3.06 4.74
N TYR A 127 4.70 -2.61 5.48
CA TYR A 127 6.09 -2.67 5.09
C TYR A 127 6.83 -3.73 5.89
N VAL A 128 7.32 -4.74 5.17
CA VAL A 128 7.96 -5.94 5.73
C VAL A 128 9.48 -5.79 5.79
N ALA A 129 10.07 -5.20 4.73
CA ALA A 129 11.48 -4.82 4.69
C ALA A 129 11.65 -3.46 3.99
N MET A 130 12.38 -2.57 4.63
CA MET A 130 12.66 -1.21 4.14
C MET A 130 14.15 -0.89 4.39
N PRO A 131 15.04 -1.35 3.49
CA PRO A 131 16.47 -1.05 3.61
C PRO A 131 16.75 0.45 3.45
N ASP A 132 17.93 0.87 3.91
CA ASP A 132 18.37 2.26 3.72
C ASP A 132 18.45 2.61 2.23
N GLY A 133 17.83 3.70 1.84
CA GLY A 133 17.72 4.09 0.43
C GLY A 133 16.49 3.57 -0.29
N ALA A 134 15.69 2.70 0.34
CA ALA A 134 14.45 2.21 -0.25
C ALA A 134 13.48 3.35 -0.60
N SER A 135 12.76 3.17 -1.70
CA SER A 135 11.84 4.17 -2.24
C SER A 135 10.60 4.36 -1.35
N ALA A 136 10.19 5.62 -1.25
CA ALA A 136 8.95 6.02 -0.59
C ALA A 136 7.70 5.58 -1.40
N LEU A 137 6.53 5.56 -0.77
CA LEU A 137 5.26 5.59 -1.47
C LEU A 137 5.01 7.03 -1.93
N LYS A 138 4.83 7.25 -3.24
CA LYS A 138 4.50 8.55 -3.81
C LYS A 138 3.02 8.62 -4.11
N LEU A 139 2.37 9.63 -3.57
CA LEU A 139 0.95 9.93 -3.75
C LEU A 139 0.80 11.18 -4.62
N GLU A 140 -0.16 11.17 -5.55
CA GLU A 140 -0.43 12.31 -6.44
C GLU A 140 -1.68 13.07 -5.98
N ASP A 141 -1.62 14.41 -6.03
CA ASP A 141 -2.81 15.26 -5.80
C ASP A 141 -3.89 14.90 -6.84
N PRO A 142 -5.08 14.43 -6.41
CA PRO A 142 -6.12 13.97 -7.33
C PRO A 142 -6.66 15.09 -8.25
N ARG A 143 -6.34 16.35 -7.93
CA ARG A 143 -6.73 17.51 -8.75
C ARG A 143 -5.72 17.84 -9.84
N SER A 144 -4.56 17.15 -9.90
CA SER A 144 -3.46 17.45 -10.83
C SER A 144 -3.93 17.57 -12.28
N ALA A 145 -4.78 16.68 -12.75
CA ALA A 145 -5.32 16.71 -14.11
C ALA A 145 -6.17 17.95 -14.42
N ARG A 146 -6.60 18.70 -13.41
CA ARG A 146 -7.41 19.93 -13.54
C ARG A 146 -6.61 21.20 -13.34
N MET A 147 -5.34 21.09 -12.92
CA MET A 147 -4.47 22.23 -12.62
C MET A 147 -3.62 22.68 -13.80
N MET A 148 -4.12 22.57 -15.03
CA MET A 148 -3.35 22.75 -16.28
C MET A 148 -2.64 24.11 -16.40
N ALA A 149 -3.15 25.15 -15.78
CA ALA A 149 -2.55 26.50 -15.81
C ALA A 149 -2.10 27.01 -14.43
N ALA A 150 -2.01 26.10 -13.45
CA ALA A 150 -1.59 26.49 -12.12
C ALA A 150 -0.09 26.82 -12.07
N PRO A 151 0.33 27.90 -11.39
CA PRO A 151 1.73 28.17 -11.13
C PRO A 151 2.36 27.03 -10.32
N VAL A 152 3.65 26.80 -10.50
CA VAL A 152 4.43 25.85 -9.70
C VAL A 152 4.38 26.28 -8.22
N ARG A 153 4.16 25.32 -7.34
CA ARG A 153 4.19 25.56 -5.90
C ARG A 153 5.61 25.82 -5.42
N ARG A 154 5.75 26.61 -4.37
CA ARG A 154 7.05 26.80 -3.71
C ARG A 154 7.54 25.47 -3.15
N LYS A 155 8.84 25.27 -3.08
CA LYS A 155 9.45 24.07 -2.52
C LYS A 155 8.99 23.82 -1.07
N GLU A 156 8.83 24.90 -0.29
CA GLU A 156 8.39 24.91 1.11
C GLU A 156 6.87 25.09 1.25
N ALA A 157 6.10 24.88 0.18
CA ALA A 157 4.65 24.93 0.28
C ALA A 157 4.14 23.90 1.29
N ARG A 158 3.07 24.24 2.00
CA ARG A 158 2.43 23.33 2.96
C ARG A 158 2.11 22.00 2.29
N ARG A 159 2.18 20.92 3.05
CA ARG A 159 2.02 19.53 2.56
C ARG A 159 0.76 19.36 1.71
N GLU A 160 -0.38 19.88 2.17
CA GLU A 160 -1.67 19.79 1.48
C GLU A 160 -1.75 20.59 0.15
N LEU A 161 -0.71 21.34 -0.17
CA LEU A 161 -0.58 22.10 -1.43
C LEU A 161 0.48 21.52 -2.38
N GLN A 162 1.21 20.50 -1.97
CA GLN A 162 2.20 19.84 -2.82
C GLN A 162 1.50 18.94 -3.85
N PRO A 163 1.94 18.93 -5.11
CA PRO A 163 1.35 18.06 -6.14
C PRO A 163 1.65 16.57 -5.91
N PHE A 164 2.73 16.28 -5.20
CA PHE A 164 3.14 14.93 -4.82
C PHE A 164 3.55 14.89 -3.35
N ILE A 165 3.13 13.83 -2.67
CA ILE A 165 3.54 13.53 -1.29
C ILE A 165 4.34 12.23 -1.29
N TYR A 166 5.50 12.26 -0.64
CA TYR A 166 6.37 11.09 -0.47
C TYR A 166 6.27 10.61 0.98
N MET A 167 5.70 9.42 1.17
CA MET A 167 5.62 8.75 2.45
C MET A 167 6.80 7.80 2.58
N LYS A 168 7.65 8.03 3.58
CA LYS A 168 8.77 7.14 3.94
C LYS A 168 8.35 6.32 5.15
N PRO A 169 7.81 5.11 4.95
CA PRO A 169 7.40 4.25 6.04
C PRO A 169 8.61 3.56 6.69
N ASN A 170 8.43 3.14 7.93
CA ASN A 170 9.33 2.21 8.59
C ASN A 170 8.81 0.77 8.42
N VAL A 171 9.66 -0.20 8.71
CA VAL A 171 9.21 -1.59 8.86
C VAL A 171 8.12 -1.67 9.93
N GLY A 172 7.04 -2.37 9.63
CA GLY A 172 5.88 -2.50 10.52
C GLY A 172 4.89 -1.34 10.47
N ASP A 173 5.11 -0.33 9.63
CA ASP A 173 4.09 0.70 9.36
C ASP A 173 2.98 0.14 8.46
N VAL A 174 1.76 0.64 8.64
CA VAL A 174 0.62 0.47 7.74
C VAL A 174 0.16 1.83 7.23
N LEU A 175 0.00 1.93 5.91
CA LEU A 175 -0.59 3.10 5.24
C LEU A 175 -1.89 2.69 4.58
N LEU A 176 -2.97 3.49 4.76
CA LEU A 176 -4.25 3.31 4.09
C LEU A 176 -4.69 4.61 3.40
N TRP A 177 -5.35 4.45 2.26
CA TRP A 177 -5.94 5.54 1.49
C TRP A 177 -7.19 5.05 0.77
N GLU A 178 -8.04 5.97 0.36
CA GLU A 178 -9.15 5.65 -0.53
C GLU A 178 -8.62 5.19 -1.89
N SER A 179 -9.13 4.09 -2.41
CA SER A 179 -8.57 3.33 -3.54
C SER A 179 -8.47 4.13 -4.86
N TRP A 180 -9.19 5.23 -4.98
CA TRP A 180 -9.11 6.15 -6.11
C TRP A 180 -7.84 7.02 -6.11
N LEU A 181 -7.11 7.12 -4.98
CA LEU A 181 -5.92 7.95 -4.87
C LEU A 181 -4.77 7.35 -5.69
N ARG A 182 -4.30 8.10 -6.68
CA ARG A 182 -3.20 7.70 -7.55
C ARG A 182 -1.89 7.65 -6.78
N HIS A 183 -1.20 6.53 -6.92
CA HIS A 183 0.06 6.29 -6.23
C HIS A 183 1.02 5.45 -7.06
N GLU A 184 2.30 5.50 -6.69
CA GLU A 184 3.38 4.72 -7.29
C GLU A 184 4.47 4.43 -6.26
N VAL A 185 5.29 3.44 -6.53
CA VAL A 185 6.55 3.21 -5.84
C VAL A 185 7.68 3.55 -6.83
N PRO A 186 8.37 4.68 -6.67
CA PRO A 186 9.53 5.03 -7.50
C PRO A 186 10.60 3.95 -7.41
N MET A 187 11.52 3.98 -8.37
CA MET A 187 12.63 3.03 -8.44
C MET A 187 13.33 2.84 -7.08
N ASN A 188 13.47 1.59 -6.66
CA ASN A 188 14.23 1.24 -5.46
C ASN A 188 15.73 1.44 -5.74
N MET A 189 16.37 2.31 -4.96
CA MET A 189 17.78 2.65 -5.08
C MET A 189 18.62 1.95 -4.00
N ALA A 190 18.01 1.15 -3.15
CA ALA A 190 18.72 0.32 -2.17
C ALA A 190 19.31 -0.92 -2.85
N GLU A 191 20.43 -1.41 -2.34
CA GLU A 191 21.05 -2.66 -2.80
C GLU A 191 20.22 -3.88 -2.40
N ASP A 192 19.48 -3.77 -1.26
CA ASP A 192 18.62 -4.83 -0.75
C ASP A 192 17.16 -4.65 -1.17
N ASP A 193 16.40 -5.72 -1.06
CA ASP A 193 14.99 -5.77 -1.43
C ASP A 193 14.10 -4.92 -0.53
N ARG A 194 13.23 -4.12 -1.14
CA ARG A 194 12.08 -3.51 -0.49
C ARG A 194 10.91 -4.49 -0.55
N ILE A 195 10.39 -4.92 0.61
CA ILE A 195 9.28 -5.87 0.70
C ILE A 195 8.07 -5.20 1.33
N SER A 196 6.92 -5.35 0.70
CA SER A 196 5.63 -4.89 1.24
C SER A 196 4.53 -5.89 0.94
N VAL A 197 3.51 -5.91 1.80
CA VAL A 197 2.26 -6.61 1.57
C VAL A 197 1.18 -5.56 1.35
N SER A 198 0.58 -5.59 0.17
CA SER A 198 -0.47 -4.66 -0.23
C SER A 198 -1.83 -5.36 -0.22
N PHE A 199 -2.89 -4.60 -0.07
CA PHE A 199 -4.23 -5.15 0.07
C PHE A 199 -5.31 -4.15 -0.34
N ASN A 200 -6.47 -4.70 -0.68
CA ASN A 200 -7.67 -3.96 -1.03
C ASN A 200 -8.85 -4.42 -0.19
N TYR A 201 -9.69 -3.48 0.20
CA TYR A 201 -10.96 -3.69 0.87
C TYR A 201 -12.10 -3.13 0.06
N GLY A 202 -13.13 -3.91 -0.12
CA GLY A 202 -14.35 -3.55 -0.82
C GLY A 202 -15.56 -3.54 0.08
N TRP A 203 -16.64 -3.05 -0.48
CA TRP A 203 -17.94 -2.99 0.17
C TRP A 203 -18.84 -4.11 -0.36
N GLY A 204 -18.98 -5.17 0.42
CA GLY A 204 -19.79 -6.35 0.08
C GLY A 204 -21.05 -6.51 0.94
#